data_0030b9f678923e7914111009529215ee
#
_entry.id   0030b9f678923e7914111009529215ee
#
_cell.length_a   1.000
_cell.length_b   1.000
_cell.length_c   1.000
_cell.angle_alpha   90.00
_cell.angle_beta   90.00
_cell.angle_gamma   90.00
#
_symmetry.space_group_name_H-M   'P 1'
#
loop_
_entity.id
_entity.type
_entity.pdbx_description
1 polymer ?
#
loop_
_entity_poly.entity_id
_entity_poly.type
_entity_poly.pdbx_seq_one_letter_code
_entity_poly.pdbx_strand_id
1 'polypeptide(L)'
;MTPSVAVRGQAARYPVSRIFCVGRNYAAHAREMGFDPDREPPFYFNKTPQHLVASGATIAYPLGTQNYHYEMELVIAIGQPAFRVSVEDAPNAVWGYACGLDMTRRDLQIKSREMGRPWDFGKDFEESAVMAELVPVSEIGHLSTGRISLSVNGVVKQKADLQDLIWSVPEVVANLSHYYHLQPGDLIYTGTPEGVGPVKPGDHITGEIDGLGNISLTIGQEQ
;
A
#
# COMPACT_ATOMS: atom_id res chain seq x y z
N MET A 1 22.65 0.29 1.98
CA MET A 1 21.94 -0.10 3.23
C MET A 1 20.72 -0.94 2.85
N THR A 2 20.38 -1.95 3.63
CA THR A 2 19.16 -2.73 3.40
C THR A 2 17.95 -1.86 3.74
N PRO A 3 16.95 -1.72 2.84
CA PRO A 3 15.71 -1.01 3.15
C PRO A 3 15.05 -1.58 4.40
N SER A 4 14.49 -0.72 5.24
CA SER A 4 13.86 -1.16 6.49
C SER A 4 12.84 -0.16 6.99
N VAL A 5 11.84 -0.65 7.72
CA VAL A 5 10.75 0.13 8.32
C VAL A 5 10.90 0.17 9.83
N ALA A 6 10.57 1.29 10.45
CA ALA A 6 10.51 1.41 11.90
C ALA A 6 9.40 0.51 12.46
N VAL A 7 9.61 0.02 13.69
CA VAL A 7 8.62 -0.77 14.43
C VAL A 7 8.21 0.02 15.66
N ARG A 8 6.91 0.14 15.89
CA ARG A 8 6.35 0.86 17.04
C ARG A 8 6.98 0.37 18.34
N GLY A 9 7.51 1.32 19.11
CA GLY A 9 8.10 1.05 20.43
C GLY A 9 9.38 0.22 20.44
N GLN A 10 10.03 -0.04 19.30
CA GLN A 10 11.22 -0.88 19.21
C GLN A 10 12.38 -0.12 18.55
N ALA A 11 13.59 -0.36 19.05
CA ALA A 11 14.82 0.13 18.40
C ALA A 11 15.18 -0.68 17.15
N ALA A 12 14.79 -1.97 17.12
CA ALA A 12 14.98 -2.84 15.95
C ALA A 12 14.05 -2.41 14.80
N ARG A 13 14.57 -2.50 13.58
CA ARG A 13 13.81 -2.19 12.37
C ARG A 13 13.46 -3.48 11.62
N TYR A 14 12.33 -3.49 10.96
CA TYR A 14 11.92 -4.59 10.09
C TYR A 14 12.62 -4.45 8.73
N PRO A 15 13.49 -5.41 8.33
CA PRO A 15 14.16 -5.36 7.02
C PRO A 15 13.16 -5.66 5.91
N VAL A 16 13.27 -4.97 4.78
CA VAL A 16 12.35 -5.14 3.63
C VAL A 16 13.10 -5.75 2.46
N SER A 17 12.57 -6.88 1.97
CA SER A 17 13.14 -7.65 0.86
C SER A 17 12.35 -7.49 -0.44
N ARG A 18 11.02 -7.49 -0.36
CA ARG A 18 10.11 -7.35 -1.50
C ARG A 18 8.90 -6.52 -1.09
N ILE A 19 8.31 -5.82 -2.07
CA ILE A 19 7.04 -5.11 -1.90
C ILE A 19 6.10 -5.59 -3.00
N PHE A 20 5.02 -6.25 -2.60
CA PHE A 20 3.90 -6.62 -3.45
C PHE A 20 2.77 -5.62 -3.25
N CYS A 21 2.03 -5.31 -4.31
CA CYS A 21 0.87 -4.43 -4.25
C CYS A 21 -0.31 -5.12 -4.93
N VAL A 22 -1.48 -5.08 -4.30
CA VAL A 22 -2.73 -5.64 -4.84
C VAL A 22 -3.44 -4.58 -5.65
N GLY A 23 -3.71 -4.85 -6.91
CA GLY A 23 -4.52 -3.96 -7.74
C GLY A 23 -6.03 -4.17 -7.50
N ARG A 24 -6.79 -3.06 -7.40
CA ARG A 24 -8.26 -3.06 -7.38
C ARG A 24 -8.91 -3.92 -6.29
N ASN A 25 -8.60 -3.66 -5.03
CA ASN A 25 -9.11 -4.46 -3.92
C ASN A 25 -10.26 -3.79 -3.13
N TYR A 26 -10.82 -2.69 -3.61
CA TYR A 26 -12.05 -2.06 -3.10
C TYR A 26 -13.05 -1.90 -4.26
N ALA A 27 -14.29 -2.36 -4.06
CA ALA A 27 -15.31 -2.35 -5.11
C ALA A 27 -15.65 -0.94 -5.61
N ALA A 28 -15.72 0.04 -4.71
CA ALA A 28 -15.99 1.43 -5.06
C ALA A 28 -14.84 2.04 -5.88
N HIS A 29 -13.59 1.77 -5.51
CA HIS A 29 -12.42 2.20 -6.29
C HIS A 29 -12.36 1.51 -7.67
N ALA A 30 -12.73 0.23 -7.78
CA ALA A 30 -12.81 -0.44 -9.07
C ALA A 30 -13.78 0.27 -10.01
N ARG A 31 -14.96 0.67 -9.52
CA ARG A 31 -15.96 1.45 -10.30
C ARG A 31 -15.44 2.83 -10.67
N GLU A 32 -14.79 3.55 -9.74
CA GLU A 32 -14.15 4.85 -10.00
C GLU A 32 -13.15 4.80 -11.16
N MET A 33 -12.41 3.68 -11.25
CA MET A 33 -11.44 3.44 -12.33
C MET A 33 -12.06 2.86 -13.61
N GLY A 34 -13.40 2.72 -13.68
CA GLY A 34 -14.14 2.26 -14.84
C GLY A 34 -14.19 0.74 -15.02
N PHE A 35 -14.06 -0.03 -13.94
CA PHE A 35 -14.12 -1.49 -13.93
C PHE A 35 -15.42 -2.00 -13.28
N ASP A 36 -15.86 -3.19 -13.68
CA ASP A 36 -16.88 -3.93 -12.96
C ASP A 36 -16.25 -4.44 -11.65
N PRO A 37 -16.92 -4.26 -10.49
CA PRO A 37 -16.42 -4.75 -9.21
C PRO A 37 -16.58 -6.26 -9.01
N ASP A 38 -16.85 -7.02 -10.07
CA ASP A 38 -16.88 -8.48 -9.99
C ASP A 38 -15.59 -8.99 -9.34
N ARG A 39 -15.72 -10.03 -8.53
CA ARG A 39 -14.62 -10.62 -7.77
C ARG A 39 -13.70 -11.41 -8.71
N GLU A 40 -12.98 -10.67 -9.58
CA GLU A 40 -11.90 -11.22 -10.37
C GLU A 40 -10.76 -11.70 -9.46
N PRO A 41 -9.95 -12.67 -9.90
CA PRO A 41 -8.73 -13.03 -9.16
C PRO A 41 -7.86 -11.79 -8.89
N PRO A 42 -7.25 -11.67 -7.71
CA PRO A 42 -6.38 -10.53 -7.42
C PRO A 42 -5.20 -10.53 -8.40
N PHE A 43 -4.85 -9.36 -8.89
CA PHE A 43 -3.60 -9.19 -9.63
C PHE A 43 -2.62 -8.36 -8.84
N TYR A 44 -1.33 -8.57 -9.12
CA TYR A 44 -0.26 -7.98 -8.35
C TYR A 44 0.70 -7.22 -9.26
N PHE A 45 1.27 -6.17 -8.70
CA PHE A 45 2.45 -5.47 -9.21
C PHE A 45 3.42 -5.26 -8.06
N ASN A 46 4.64 -4.84 -8.36
CA ASN A 46 5.67 -4.68 -7.35
C ASN A 46 6.12 -3.23 -7.25
N LYS A 47 6.69 -2.89 -6.09
CA LYS A 47 7.55 -1.72 -5.91
C LYS A 47 8.92 -2.19 -5.43
N THR A 48 9.95 -1.49 -5.88
CA THR A 48 11.32 -1.74 -5.45
C THR A 48 11.51 -1.31 -3.99
N PRO A 49 12.05 -2.14 -3.09
CA PRO A 49 12.24 -1.78 -1.69
C PRO A 49 13.07 -0.50 -1.46
N GLN A 50 13.97 -0.17 -2.38
CA GLN A 50 14.77 1.06 -2.36
C GLN A 50 13.92 2.34 -2.53
N HIS A 51 12.69 2.21 -3.02
CA HIS A 51 11.73 3.31 -3.17
C HIS A 51 10.91 3.60 -1.90
N LEU A 52 11.22 2.89 -0.79
CA LEU A 52 10.59 3.11 0.50
C LEU A 52 10.99 4.45 1.11
N VAL A 53 9.98 5.16 1.59
CA VAL A 53 10.12 6.42 2.34
C VAL A 53 9.36 6.32 3.67
N ALA A 54 9.92 6.86 4.72
CA ALA A 54 9.24 6.93 6.01
C ALA A 54 8.16 8.01 6.04
N SER A 55 7.08 7.77 6.78
CA SER A 55 6.09 8.78 7.14
C SER A 55 6.76 10.04 7.71
N GLY A 56 6.20 11.21 7.39
CA GLY A 56 6.72 12.52 7.79
C GLY A 56 7.74 13.11 6.82
N ALA A 57 8.12 12.39 5.78
CA ALA A 57 9.06 12.89 4.78
C ALA A 57 8.45 14.01 3.91
N THR A 58 9.35 14.79 3.33
CA THR A 58 9.05 15.64 2.15
C THR A 58 9.74 14.99 0.96
N ILE A 59 8.96 14.59 -0.05
CA ILE A 59 9.46 14.00 -1.29
C ILE A 59 9.33 14.98 -2.44
N ALA A 60 10.17 14.86 -3.45
CA ALA A 60 10.05 15.67 -4.65
C ALA A 60 8.80 15.30 -5.47
N TYR A 61 8.22 16.28 -6.18
CA TYR A 61 7.24 15.96 -7.21
C TYR A 61 7.96 15.16 -8.31
N PRO A 62 7.46 13.95 -8.67
CA PRO A 62 8.25 13.02 -9.49
C PRO A 62 8.35 13.47 -10.95
N LEU A 63 9.49 13.15 -11.57
CA LEU A 63 9.72 13.42 -12.97
C LEU A 63 8.78 12.65 -13.90
N GLY A 64 8.50 13.19 -15.08
CA GLY A 64 7.82 12.49 -16.17
C GLY A 64 6.31 12.33 -16.01
N THR A 65 5.69 12.99 -15.04
CA THR A 65 4.22 12.97 -14.84
C THR A 65 3.68 14.38 -14.67
N GLN A 66 2.42 14.56 -15.06
CA GLN A 66 1.61 15.75 -14.76
C GLN A 66 0.38 15.38 -13.90
N ASN A 67 0.31 14.13 -13.44
CA ASN A 67 -0.84 13.62 -12.71
C ASN A 67 -0.41 12.63 -11.62
N TYR A 68 0.09 13.17 -10.50
CA TYR A 68 0.64 12.42 -9.37
C TYR A 68 -0.42 12.20 -8.31
N HIS A 69 -0.76 10.94 -8.01
CA HIS A 69 -1.86 10.56 -7.12
C HIS A 69 -1.37 9.90 -5.84
N TYR A 70 -2.14 10.07 -4.77
CA TYR A 70 -2.07 9.29 -3.53
C TYR A 70 -3.01 8.09 -3.58
N GLU A 71 -2.65 7.01 -2.89
CA GLU A 71 -3.47 5.85 -2.63
C GLU A 71 -3.19 5.36 -1.20
N MET A 72 -4.15 5.56 -0.27
CA MET A 72 -4.04 5.11 1.12
C MET A 72 -4.31 3.62 1.21
N GLU A 73 -3.42 2.87 1.87
CA GLU A 73 -3.50 1.41 1.94
C GLU A 73 -3.14 0.86 3.33
N LEU A 74 -3.76 -0.27 3.68
CA LEU A 74 -3.23 -1.16 4.71
C LEU A 74 -2.03 -1.90 4.13
N VAL A 75 -0.93 -1.97 4.88
CA VAL A 75 0.26 -2.75 4.51
C VAL A 75 0.43 -3.90 5.49
N ILE A 76 0.62 -5.11 4.95
CA ILE A 76 0.90 -6.34 5.69
C ILE A 76 2.40 -6.58 5.68
N ALA A 77 3.01 -6.92 6.83
CA ALA A 77 4.38 -7.41 6.93
C ALA A 77 4.38 -8.92 7.21
N ILE A 78 5.14 -9.70 6.44
CA ILE A 78 5.26 -11.14 6.59
C ILE A 78 6.36 -11.47 7.61
N GLY A 79 6.04 -12.28 8.61
CA GLY A 79 6.96 -12.68 9.68
C GLY A 79 7.33 -14.15 9.71
N GLN A 80 6.59 -15.00 9.01
CA GLN A 80 6.87 -16.43 8.89
C GLN A 80 6.81 -16.85 7.42
N PRO A 81 7.60 -17.84 7.01
CA PRO A 81 7.51 -18.38 5.66
C PRO A 81 6.11 -18.91 5.35
N ALA A 82 5.58 -18.58 4.17
CA ALA A 82 4.29 -19.08 3.70
C ALA A 82 4.37 -19.49 2.23
N PHE A 83 4.00 -20.73 1.96
CA PHE A 83 3.94 -21.28 0.60
C PHE A 83 2.75 -22.23 0.48
N ARG A 84 1.82 -21.90 -0.41
CA ARG A 84 0.56 -22.63 -0.65
C ARG A 84 -0.24 -22.85 0.64
N VAL A 85 -0.28 -21.81 1.49
CA VAL A 85 -1.06 -21.89 2.74
C VAL A 85 -2.55 -21.73 2.46
N SER A 86 -3.37 -22.30 3.32
CA SER A 86 -4.81 -22.09 3.29
C SER A 86 -5.18 -20.66 3.75
N VAL A 87 -6.40 -20.23 3.49
CA VAL A 87 -6.90 -18.94 4.00
C VAL A 87 -6.93 -18.94 5.54
N GLU A 88 -7.27 -20.07 6.15
CA GLU A 88 -7.32 -20.24 7.59
C GLU A 88 -5.93 -20.15 8.24
N ASP A 89 -4.89 -20.63 7.56
CA ASP A 89 -3.50 -20.63 8.05
C ASP A 89 -2.74 -19.35 7.72
N ALA A 90 -3.18 -18.59 6.72
CA ALA A 90 -2.52 -17.39 6.23
C ALA A 90 -2.23 -16.34 7.34
N PRO A 91 -3.12 -16.12 8.33
CA PRO A 91 -2.85 -15.18 9.43
C PRO A 91 -1.58 -15.51 10.22
N ASN A 92 -1.18 -16.79 10.31
CA ASN A 92 0.03 -17.20 11.03
C ASN A 92 1.31 -16.64 10.40
N ALA A 93 1.29 -16.27 9.11
CA ALA A 93 2.42 -15.68 8.43
C ALA A 93 2.55 -14.17 8.67
N VAL A 94 1.50 -13.50 9.15
CA VAL A 94 1.47 -12.04 9.33
C VAL A 94 2.18 -11.65 10.62
N TRP A 95 3.19 -10.80 10.50
CA TRP A 95 3.93 -10.24 11.62
C TRP A 95 3.29 -8.97 12.18
N GLY A 96 2.75 -8.12 11.32
CA GLY A 96 2.20 -6.83 11.70
C GLY A 96 1.63 -6.06 10.52
N TYR A 97 1.17 -4.84 10.82
CA TYR A 97 0.50 -3.96 9.88
C TYR A 97 1.03 -2.54 9.97
N ALA A 98 0.86 -1.77 8.90
CA ALA A 98 1.15 -0.33 8.87
C ALA A 98 0.19 0.43 7.95
N CYS A 99 0.12 1.74 8.14
CA CYS A 99 -0.38 2.65 7.12
C CYS A 99 0.65 2.78 6.00
N GLY A 100 0.21 2.74 4.73
CA GLY A 100 1.04 2.98 3.56
C GLY A 100 0.39 3.93 2.56
N LEU A 101 1.23 4.55 1.71
CA LEU A 101 0.77 5.26 0.52
C LEU A 101 1.44 4.63 -0.71
N ASP A 102 0.62 4.14 -1.65
CA ASP A 102 1.05 3.70 -2.98
C ASP A 102 1.00 4.91 -3.93
N MET A 103 2.07 5.70 -3.92
CA MET A 103 2.14 6.89 -4.75
C MET A 103 2.26 6.51 -6.23
N THR A 104 1.47 7.18 -7.08
CA THR A 104 1.20 6.74 -8.44
C THR A 104 1.35 7.89 -9.45
N ARG A 105 2.17 7.71 -10.49
CA ARG A 105 2.15 8.53 -11.71
C ARG A 105 0.98 8.07 -12.57
N ARG A 106 -0.20 8.65 -12.35
CA ARG A 106 -1.49 8.12 -12.85
C ARG A 106 -1.58 8.15 -14.38
N ASP A 107 -1.09 9.20 -15.02
CA ASP A 107 -1.05 9.31 -16.48
C ASP A 107 -0.20 8.20 -17.11
N LEU A 108 0.96 7.86 -16.53
CA LEU A 108 1.82 6.78 -17.02
C LEU A 108 1.20 5.40 -16.77
N GLN A 109 0.56 5.19 -15.62
CA GLN A 109 -0.17 3.96 -15.33
C GLN A 109 -1.31 3.74 -16.33
N ILE A 110 -2.15 4.76 -16.59
CA ILE A 110 -3.26 4.69 -17.56
C ILE A 110 -2.72 4.35 -18.94
N LYS A 111 -1.69 5.07 -19.41
CA LYS A 111 -1.06 4.82 -20.70
C LYS A 111 -0.51 3.40 -20.82
N SER A 112 0.17 2.89 -19.78
CA SER A 112 0.66 1.52 -19.76
C SER A 112 -0.46 0.50 -19.84
N ARG A 113 -1.54 0.71 -19.09
CA ARG A 113 -2.75 -0.13 -19.09
C ARG A 113 -3.39 -0.19 -20.49
N GLU A 114 -3.60 0.95 -21.11
CA GLU A 114 -4.23 1.05 -22.46
C GLU A 114 -3.39 0.35 -23.53
N MET A 115 -2.08 0.32 -23.36
CA MET A 115 -1.16 -0.34 -24.27
C MET A 115 -0.86 -1.80 -23.90
N GLY A 116 -1.48 -2.36 -22.85
CA GLY A 116 -1.20 -3.71 -22.36
C GLY A 116 0.25 -3.89 -21.87
N ARG A 117 0.87 -2.83 -21.34
CA ARG A 117 2.26 -2.82 -20.83
C ARG A 117 2.29 -2.92 -19.31
N PRO A 118 3.44 -3.35 -18.72
CA PRO A 118 3.67 -3.31 -17.28
C PRO A 118 3.48 -1.89 -16.71
N TRP A 119 3.11 -1.82 -15.42
CA TRP A 119 2.79 -0.55 -14.75
C TRP A 119 4.01 0.13 -14.09
N ASP A 120 5.22 -0.41 -14.28
CA ASP A 120 6.43 0.01 -13.56
C ASP A 120 6.65 1.53 -13.61
N PHE A 121 6.58 2.18 -14.79
CA PHE A 121 6.72 3.64 -14.89
C PHE A 121 5.70 4.44 -14.08
N GLY A 122 4.50 3.86 -13.89
CA GLY A 122 3.44 4.49 -13.11
C GLY A 122 3.49 4.15 -11.63
N LYS A 123 4.06 3.01 -11.26
CA LYS A 123 3.96 2.44 -9.91
C LYS A 123 5.28 2.20 -9.20
N ASP A 124 6.37 1.91 -9.91
CA ASP A 124 7.67 1.59 -9.33
C ASP A 124 8.72 2.64 -9.69
N PHE A 125 8.85 3.68 -8.88
CA PHE A 125 9.78 4.78 -9.04
C PHE A 125 10.22 5.31 -7.68
N GLU A 126 11.27 6.11 -7.65
CA GLU A 126 11.85 6.65 -6.44
C GLU A 126 10.78 7.30 -5.53
N GLU A 127 10.88 7.03 -4.24
CA GLU A 127 10.00 7.57 -3.20
C GLU A 127 8.50 7.23 -3.36
N SER A 128 8.17 6.19 -4.15
CA SER A 128 6.77 5.84 -4.45
C SER A 128 6.09 4.95 -3.40
N ALA A 129 6.83 4.38 -2.46
CA ALA A 129 6.29 3.53 -1.38
C ALA A 129 6.47 4.22 -0.03
N VAL A 130 5.44 4.88 0.49
CA VAL A 130 5.53 5.55 1.80
C VAL A 130 4.97 4.64 2.87
N MET A 131 5.65 4.56 4.01
CA MET A 131 5.22 3.71 5.13
C MET A 131 5.33 4.40 6.48
N ALA A 132 4.30 4.23 7.30
CA ALA A 132 4.37 4.51 8.73
C ALA A 132 5.08 3.37 9.47
N GLU A 133 5.22 3.49 10.79
CA GLU A 133 5.76 2.43 11.63
C GLU A 133 4.89 1.17 11.56
N LEU A 134 5.54 0.02 11.52
CA LEU A 134 4.87 -1.27 11.66
C LEU A 134 4.39 -1.50 13.10
N VAL A 135 3.17 -1.98 13.23
CA VAL A 135 2.57 -2.38 14.50
C VAL A 135 2.45 -3.91 14.51
N PRO A 136 3.10 -4.59 15.48
CA PRO A 136 3.04 -6.04 15.58
C PRO A 136 1.63 -6.56 15.84
N VAL A 137 1.26 -7.70 15.26
CA VAL A 137 -0.01 -8.41 15.56
C VAL A 137 -0.14 -8.70 17.05
N SER A 138 0.96 -8.94 17.75
CA SER A 138 0.94 -9.17 19.21
C SER A 138 0.41 -8.00 20.03
N GLU A 139 0.39 -6.77 19.48
CA GLU A 139 -0.13 -5.58 20.15
C GLU A 139 -1.63 -5.34 19.85
N ILE A 140 -2.05 -5.61 18.63
CA ILE A 140 -3.37 -5.17 18.13
C ILE A 140 -4.26 -6.31 17.62
N GLY A 141 -3.75 -7.54 17.52
CA GLY A 141 -4.45 -8.64 16.86
C GLY A 141 -4.45 -8.53 15.35
N HIS A 142 -5.21 -9.43 14.70
CA HIS A 142 -5.41 -9.37 13.25
C HIS A 142 -6.52 -8.37 12.90
N LEU A 143 -6.24 -7.52 11.91
CA LEU A 143 -7.18 -6.52 11.42
C LEU A 143 -8.07 -7.12 10.33
N SER A 144 -9.38 -6.95 10.48
CA SER A 144 -10.39 -7.31 9.47
C SER A 144 -11.44 -6.20 9.27
N THR A 145 -11.50 -5.25 10.19
CA THR A 145 -12.40 -4.09 10.19
C THR A 145 -11.65 -2.88 10.71
N GLY A 146 -12.20 -1.71 10.52
CA GLY A 146 -11.66 -0.45 11.02
C GLY A 146 -11.58 0.60 9.91
N ARG A 147 -11.74 1.84 10.32
CA ARG A 147 -11.72 2.96 9.37
C ARG A 147 -10.32 3.12 8.76
N ILE A 148 -10.30 3.31 7.44
CA ILE A 148 -9.17 3.79 6.66
C ILE A 148 -9.54 5.14 6.04
N SER A 149 -8.71 6.17 6.22
CA SER A 149 -9.00 7.50 5.66
C SER A 149 -7.73 8.26 5.29
N LEU A 150 -7.89 9.20 4.33
CA LEU A 150 -6.82 10.10 3.90
C LEU A 150 -7.39 11.51 3.65
N SER A 151 -6.62 12.50 4.03
CA SER A 151 -6.89 13.91 3.77
C SER A 151 -5.73 14.57 3.03
N VAL A 152 -6.04 15.54 2.17
CA VAL A 152 -5.05 16.43 1.55
C VAL A 152 -5.36 17.85 2.03
N ASN A 153 -4.38 18.51 2.62
CA ASN A 153 -4.50 19.85 3.20
C ASN A 153 -5.71 19.97 4.17
N GLY A 154 -5.95 18.92 4.97
CA GLY A 154 -7.04 18.85 5.93
C GLY A 154 -8.42 18.53 5.34
N VAL A 155 -8.54 18.33 4.03
CA VAL A 155 -9.79 17.95 3.37
C VAL A 155 -9.79 16.44 3.13
N VAL A 156 -10.78 15.74 3.71
CA VAL A 156 -10.94 14.28 3.54
C VAL A 156 -11.18 13.96 2.06
N LYS A 157 -10.41 13.04 1.53
CA LYS A 157 -10.46 12.55 0.14
C LYS A 157 -10.84 11.09 0.05
N GLN A 158 -10.26 10.25 0.90
CA GLN A 158 -10.57 8.82 0.95
C GLN A 158 -11.14 8.48 2.33
N LYS A 159 -12.18 7.64 2.38
CA LYS A 159 -12.77 7.13 3.61
C LYS A 159 -13.53 5.83 3.32
N ALA A 160 -13.13 4.74 3.95
CA ALA A 160 -13.75 3.42 3.85
C ALA A 160 -13.54 2.62 5.14
N ASP A 161 -13.93 1.37 5.14
CA ASP A 161 -13.62 0.40 6.19
C ASP A 161 -12.78 -0.75 5.61
N LEU A 162 -11.93 -1.37 6.42
CA LEU A 162 -11.11 -2.52 5.99
C LEU A 162 -11.97 -3.73 5.63
N GLN A 163 -13.21 -3.85 6.16
CA GLN A 163 -14.16 -4.88 5.75
C GLN A 163 -14.65 -4.75 4.31
N ASP A 164 -14.44 -3.59 3.66
CA ASP A 164 -14.84 -3.33 2.28
C ASP A 164 -13.81 -3.88 1.27
N LEU A 165 -12.70 -4.46 1.75
CA LEU A 165 -11.75 -5.18 0.91
C LEU A 165 -12.43 -6.34 0.18
N ILE A 166 -12.30 -6.40 -1.15
CA ILE A 166 -12.82 -7.50 -2.00
C ILE A 166 -12.13 -8.81 -1.61
N TRP A 167 -10.82 -8.77 -1.44
CA TRP A 167 -9.96 -9.84 -0.96
C TRP A 167 -9.42 -9.44 0.41
N SER A 168 -9.86 -10.12 1.44
CA SER A 168 -9.41 -9.93 2.82
C SER A 168 -7.92 -10.21 2.98
N VAL A 169 -7.32 -9.74 4.08
CA VAL A 169 -5.90 -9.99 4.39
C VAL A 169 -5.54 -11.48 4.29
N PRO A 170 -6.27 -12.44 4.91
CA PRO A 170 -5.96 -13.86 4.79
C PRO A 170 -6.03 -14.37 3.35
N GLU A 171 -7.02 -13.94 2.58
CA GLU A 171 -7.18 -14.35 1.19
C GLU A 171 -6.06 -13.82 0.29
N VAL A 172 -5.62 -12.58 0.49
CA VAL A 172 -4.47 -11.99 -0.24
C VAL A 172 -3.19 -12.77 0.05
N VAL A 173 -2.89 -13.04 1.32
CA VAL A 173 -1.68 -13.79 1.72
C VAL A 173 -1.74 -15.22 1.18
N ALA A 174 -2.86 -15.92 1.34
CA ALA A 174 -3.05 -17.27 0.81
C ALA A 174 -2.87 -17.29 -0.70
N ASN A 175 -3.56 -16.41 -1.44
CA ASN A 175 -3.48 -16.35 -2.90
C ASN A 175 -2.04 -16.07 -3.37
N LEU A 176 -1.37 -15.05 -2.82
CA LEU A 176 -0.01 -14.69 -3.20
C LEU A 176 0.99 -15.83 -2.90
N SER A 177 0.76 -16.59 -1.83
CA SER A 177 1.59 -17.74 -1.45
C SER A 177 1.56 -18.90 -2.45
N HIS A 178 0.58 -18.95 -3.36
CA HIS A 178 0.55 -19.93 -4.45
C HIS A 178 1.54 -19.60 -5.57
N TYR A 179 1.93 -18.34 -5.70
CA TYR A 179 2.86 -17.87 -6.74
C TYR A 179 4.27 -17.64 -6.20
N TYR A 180 4.40 -17.34 -4.90
CA TYR A 180 5.67 -16.99 -4.27
C TYR A 180 5.86 -17.72 -2.94
N HIS A 181 7.09 -18.11 -2.64
CA HIS A 181 7.50 -18.43 -1.28
C HIS A 181 7.62 -17.11 -0.51
N LEU A 182 6.55 -16.74 0.21
CA LEU A 182 6.58 -15.55 1.06
C LEU A 182 7.56 -15.75 2.22
N GLN A 183 8.30 -14.72 2.58
CA GLN A 183 9.35 -14.75 3.59
C GLN A 183 9.26 -13.56 4.54
N PRO A 184 9.81 -13.66 5.76
CA PRO A 184 10.07 -12.49 6.58
C PRO A 184 10.82 -11.42 5.78
N GLY A 185 10.32 -10.18 5.80
CA GLY A 185 10.83 -9.09 4.98
C GLY A 185 9.97 -8.75 3.77
N ASP A 186 8.96 -9.56 3.44
CA ASP A 186 7.99 -9.22 2.41
C ASP A 186 6.92 -8.27 2.96
N LEU A 187 6.58 -7.24 2.19
CA LEU A 187 5.46 -6.34 2.43
C LEU A 187 4.39 -6.54 1.36
N ILE A 188 3.12 -6.38 1.76
CA ILE A 188 1.98 -6.44 0.84
C ILE A 188 1.09 -5.22 1.07
N TYR A 189 1.04 -4.32 0.11
CA TYR A 189 0.07 -3.22 0.03
C TYR A 189 -1.24 -3.81 -0.48
N THR A 190 -2.34 -3.57 0.24
CA THR A 190 -3.58 -4.34 0.06
C THR A 190 -4.60 -3.71 -0.89
N GLY A 191 -4.26 -2.58 -1.49
CA GLY A 191 -5.18 -1.81 -2.33
C GLY A 191 -5.82 -0.64 -1.59
N THR A 192 -6.27 0.33 -2.36
CA THR A 192 -6.79 1.62 -1.88
C THR A 192 -8.30 1.75 -2.09
N PRO A 193 -9.04 2.45 -1.22
CA PRO A 193 -10.43 2.81 -1.45
C PRO A 193 -10.57 3.91 -2.52
N GLU A 194 -11.80 4.22 -2.90
CA GLU A 194 -12.16 5.33 -3.80
C GLU A 194 -11.71 6.70 -3.24
N GLY A 195 -11.72 7.72 -4.08
CA GLY A 195 -11.31 9.08 -3.74
C GLY A 195 -9.84 9.37 -3.99
N VAL A 196 -9.16 8.52 -4.79
CA VAL A 196 -7.80 8.83 -5.27
C VAL A 196 -7.81 10.12 -6.09
N GLY A 197 -6.75 10.90 -6.03
CA GLY A 197 -6.72 12.18 -6.73
C GLY A 197 -5.31 12.79 -6.81
N PRO A 198 -5.17 13.83 -7.65
CA PRO A 198 -3.90 14.48 -7.87
C PRO A 198 -3.45 15.32 -6.68
N VAL A 199 -2.14 15.38 -6.51
CA VAL A 199 -1.43 16.32 -5.63
C VAL A 199 -0.46 17.15 -6.43
N LYS A 200 -0.03 18.27 -5.84
CA LYS A 200 0.92 19.23 -6.42
C LYS A 200 1.96 19.63 -5.37
N PRO A 201 3.06 20.24 -5.80
CA PRO A 201 4.04 20.81 -4.87
C PRO A 201 3.39 21.70 -3.81
N GLY A 202 3.76 21.49 -2.54
CA GLY A 202 3.21 22.18 -1.37
C GLY A 202 2.04 21.45 -0.70
N ASP A 203 1.45 20.43 -1.32
CA ASP A 203 0.35 19.69 -0.70
C ASP A 203 0.89 18.80 0.45
N HIS A 204 0.07 18.72 1.51
CA HIS A 204 0.32 17.89 2.67
C HIS A 204 -0.75 16.78 2.77
N ILE A 205 -0.31 15.53 2.74
CA ILE A 205 -1.13 14.34 2.86
C ILE A 205 -1.08 13.86 4.31
N THR A 206 -2.23 13.52 4.87
CA THR A 206 -2.33 12.81 6.15
C THR A 206 -3.31 11.65 5.98
N GLY A 207 -2.98 10.49 6.53
CA GLY A 207 -3.86 9.33 6.51
C GLY A 207 -3.84 8.61 7.85
N GLU A 208 -4.86 7.81 8.11
CA GLU A 208 -4.97 7.01 9.32
C GLU A 208 -5.71 5.70 9.07
N ILE A 209 -5.35 4.68 9.84
CA ILE A 209 -6.10 3.43 9.98
C ILE A 209 -6.31 3.19 11.47
N ASP A 210 -7.54 2.86 11.87
CA ASP A 210 -7.87 2.57 13.26
C ASP A 210 -6.93 1.49 13.84
N GLY A 211 -6.34 1.77 15.01
CA GLY A 211 -5.38 0.90 15.68
C GLY A 211 -3.92 1.04 15.21
N LEU A 212 -3.66 1.56 14.01
CA LEU A 212 -2.30 1.69 13.46
C LEU A 212 -1.67 3.07 13.69
N GLY A 213 -2.49 4.11 13.82
CA GLY A 213 -2.01 5.51 13.90
C GLY A 213 -1.97 6.17 12.53
N ASN A 214 -1.09 7.17 12.39
CA ASN A 214 -1.11 8.09 11.29
C ASN A 214 0.06 7.89 10.32
N ILE A 215 -0.16 8.27 9.07
CA ILE A 215 0.87 8.47 8.05
C ILE A 215 0.79 9.91 7.54
N SER A 216 1.92 10.51 7.20
CA SER A 216 1.96 11.82 6.56
C SER A 216 3.03 11.91 5.50
N LEU A 217 2.82 12.81 4.54
CA LEU A 217 3.74 13.08 3.44
C LEU A 217 3.57 14.51 2.96
N THR A 218 4.65 15.19 2.67
CA THR A 218 4.63 16.51 2.03
C THR A 218 5.18 16.40 0.62
N ILE A 219 4.52 17.00 -0.35
CA ILE A 219 4.99 17.06 -1.74
C ILE A 219 5.86 18.30 -1.90
N GLY A 220 7.14 18.10 -2.15
CA GLY A 220 8.12 19.14 -2.44
C GLY A 220 8.04 19.66 -3.87
N GLN A 221 9.01 20.51 -4.24
CA GLN A 221 9.14 20.99 -5.62
C GLN A 221 9.58 19.85 -6.55
N GLU A 222 9.38 20.02 -7.84
CA GLU A 222 9.93 19.17 -8.89
C GLU A 222 11.48 19.20 -8.84
N GLN A 223 12.13 18.07 -9.11
CA GLN A 223 13.60 17.96 -9.19
C GLN A 223 14.15 18.62 -10.44
#